data_6d6a17f865e2dcc4b6c82f32cacc35de
#
_entry.id   6d6a17f865e2dcc4b6c82f32cacc35de
#
_cell.length_a   1.000
_cell.length_b   1.000
_cell.length_c   1.000
_cell.angle_alpha   90.00
_cell.angle_beta   90.00
_cell.angle_gamma   90.00
#
_symmetry.space_group_name_H-M   'P 1'
#
loop_
_entity.id
_entity.type
_entity.pdbx_description
1 polymer ?
#
loop_
_entity_poly.entity_id
_entity_poly.type
_entity_poly.pdbx_seq_one_letter_code
_entity_poly.pdbx_strand_id
1 'polypeptide(L)'
;GIIICNSPLEVADATDKLLGKKLITNQTGPEGKIINRIYIEEATDIKHELYLGLVFDRSSESIMVVASTEGGMSVEEISKEKPETIIRSKIEVAVGIQQFQAREIAFGLGIESKLISRAANTIIGCYKAFSELDATMVEVNPLVVSHQDEILALDCKMSFDNNAMFRRDEIAELRDKTQENSNEVYASDRGMNYVSLDGNIG
;
A
#
# COMPACT_ATOMS: atom_id res chain seq x y z
N GLY A 1 7.59 12.95 -0.07
CA GLY A 1 8.53 13.45 0.87
C GLY A 1 9.50 12.42 1.43
N ILE A 2 10.31 11.77 0.57
CA ILE A 2 11.39 10.87 1.01
C ILE A 2 12.71 11.61 0.88
N ILE A 3 13.55 11.54 1.93
CA ILE A 3 14.91 12.09 1.96
C ILE A 3 15.87 10.98 2.38
N ILE A 4 16.87 10.73 1.55
CA ILE A 4 17.97 9.80 1.87
C ILE A 4 19.04 10.57 2.63
N CYS A 5 19.46 10.03 3.79
CA CYS A 5 20.46 10.60 4.65
C CYS A 5 21.59 9.59 4.87
N ASN A 6 22.83 10.07 4.98
CA ASN A 6 24.01 9.21 5.15
C ASN A 6 24.57 9.25 6.59
N SER A 7 23.95 10.02 7.47
CA SER A 7 24.36 10.14 8.87
C SER A 7 23.19 10.52 9.78
N PRO A 8 23.27 10.20 11.09
CA PRO A 8 22.26 10.62 12.06
C PRO A 8 22.08 12.15 12.14
N LEU A 9 23.14 12.93 11.87
CA LEU A 9 23.07 14.38 11.86
C LEU A 9 22.23 14.89 10.67
N GLU A 10 22.42 14.32 9.47
CA GLU A 10 21.61 14.62 8.30
C GLU A 10 20.13 14.24 8.50
N VAL A 11 19.86 13.14 9.21
CA VAL A 11 18.48 12.74 9.59
C VAL A 11 17.85 13.80 10.49
N ALA A 12 18.57 14.32 11.49
CA ALA A 12 18.07 15.37 12.36
C ALA A 12 17.75 16.65 11.56
N ASP A 13 18.66 17.10 10.70
CA ASP A 13 18.49 18.27 9.85
C ASP A 13 17.31 18.11 8.86
N ALA A 14 17.14 16.91 8.29
CA ALA A 14 16.04 16.60 7.41
C ALA A 14 14.68 16.60 8.15
N THR A 15 14.69 16.07 9.38
CA THR A 15 13.52 16.06 10.27
C THR A 15 13.05 17.47 10.58
N ASP A 16 13.96 18.37 10.97
CA ASP A 16 13.66 19.77 11.28
C ASP A 16 13.12 20.53 10.03
N LYS A 17 13.57 20.15 8.85
CA LYS A 17 13.09 20.73 7.59
C LYS A 17 11.69 20.25 7.22
N LEU A 18 11.31 19.04 7.58
CA LEU A 18 10.04 18.43 7.18
C LEU A 18 8.95 18.60 8.24
N LEU A 19 9.25 18.36 9.51
CA LEU A 19 8.24 18.35 10.58
C LEU A 19 7.57 19.71 10.74
N GLY A 20 6.23 19.70 10.83
CA GLY A 20 5.41 20.91 10.90
C GLY A 20 5.27 21.68 9.58
N LYS A 21 5.91 21.25 8.50
CA LYS A 21 5.74 21.85 7.18
C LYS A 21 4.55 21.27 6.45
N LYS A 22 4.08 22.02 5.45
CA LYS A 22 2.98 21.60 4.58
C LYS A 22 3.55 20.81 3.40
N LEU A 23 3.08 19.57 3.24
CA LEU A 23 3.39 18.72 2.10
C LEU A 23 2.31 18.87 1.04
N ILE A 24 2.70 19.29 -0.16
CA ILE A 24 1.82 19.41 -1.33
C ILE A 24 2.28 18.39 -2.36
N THR A 25 1.41 17.43 -2.67
CA THR A 25 1.62 16.38 -3.67
C THR A 25 0.31 16.14 -4.42
N ASN A 26 0.35 15.31 -5.45
CA ASN A 26 -0.88 14.88 -6.14
C ASN A 26 -1.89 14.21 -5.19
N GLN A 27 -1.40 13.54 -4.13
CA GLN A 27 -2.25 12.87 -3.15
C GLN A 27 -2.83 13.83 -2.09
N THR A 28 -2.07 14.86 -1.70
CA THR A 28 -2.51 15.81 -0.66
C THR A 28 -3.28 17.01 -1.23
N GLY A 29 -3.32 17.11 -2.55
CA GLY A 29 -3.98 18.21 -3.25
C GLY A 29 -3.29 19.59 -3.05
N PRO A 30 -3.86 20.66 -3.64
CA PRO A 30 -3.26 22.01 -3.59
C PRO A 30 -3.27 22.61 -2.18
N GLU A 31 -4.22 22.21 -1.34
CA GLU A 31 -4.28 22.65 0.07
C GLU A 31 -3.15 22.06 0.91
N GLY A 32 -2.60 20.89 0.50
CA GLY A 32 -1.54 20.20 1.20
C GLY A 32 -1.94 19.71 2.60
N LYS A 33 -1.06 18.91 3.21
CA LYS A 33 -1.23 18.40 4.58
C LYS A 33 -0.01 18.73 5.43
N ILE A 34 -0.24 19.05 6.71
CA ILE A 34 0.86 19.31 7.65
C ILE A 34 1.50 17.98 8.04
N ILE A 35 2.82 17.92 7.98
CA ILE A 35 3.59 16.75 8.41
C ILE A 35 3.66 16.75 9.94
N ASN A 36 2.87 15.87 10.57
CA ASN A 36 2.84 15.72 12.03
C ASN A 36 3.76 14.62 12.54
N ARG A 37 4.14 13.67 11.67
CA ARG A 37 5.02 12.54 11.99
C ARG A 37 5.99 12.28 10.84
N ILE A 38 7.17 11.80 11.21
CA ILE A 38 8.19 11.35 10.28
C ILE A 38 8.56 9.92 10.65
N TYR A 39 8.62 9.06 9.65
CA TYR A 39 9.13 7.70 9.77
C TYR A 39 10.59 7.69 9.34
N ILE A 40 11.44 7.08 10.14
CA ILE A 40 12.88 6.95 9.88
C ILE A 40 13.21 5.47 9.88
N GLU A 41 13.84 5.01 8.82
CA GLU A 41 14.24 3.62 8.67
C GLU A 41 15.64 3.54 8.04
N GLU A 42 16.28 2.38 8.17
CA GLU A 42 17.51 2.07 7.48
C GLU A 42 17.27 1.98 5.97
N ALA A 43 18.14 2.61 5.17
CA ALA A 43 18.02 2.58 3.73
C ALA A 43 18.24 1.16 3.19
N THR A 44 17.32 0.67 2.39
CA THR A 44 17.43 -0.63 1.72
C THR A 44 18.28 -0.52 0.47
N ASP A 45 19.23 -1.45 0.29
CA ASP A 45 20.02 -1.58 -0.93
C ASP A 45 19.22 -2.32 -2.01
N ILE A 46 18.48 -1.53 -2.81
CA ILE A 46 17.47 -2.00 -3.75
C ILE A 46 18.13 -2.53 -5.02
N LYS A 47 17.80 -3.77 -5.39
CA LYS A 47 18.20 -4.41 -6.65
C LYS A 47 17.09 -4.29 -7.70
N HIS A 48 15.84 -4.57 -7.31
CA HIS A 48 14.65 -4.48 -8.16
C HIS A 48 13.48 -3.94 -7.37
N GLU A 49 12.72 -3.07 -7.99
CA GLU A 49 11.43 -2.58 -7.50
C GLU A 49 10.30 -3.23 -8.28
N LEU A 50 9.35 -3.82 -7.58
CA LEU A 50 8.20 -4.54 -8.13
C LEU A 50 6.92 -3.92 -7.56
N TYR A 51 5.81 -4.14 -8.25
CA TYR A 51 4.48 -3.79 -7.76
C TYR A 51 3.71 -5.04 -7.34
N LEU A 52 3.00 -4.97 -6.22
CA LEU A 52 2.07 -5.99 -5.78
C LEU A 52 0.82 -5.34 -5.18
N GLY A 53 -0.34 -5.62 -5.74
CA GLY A 53 -1.64 -5.17 -5.27
C GLY A 53 -2.63 -6.32 -5.10
N LEU A 54 -3.49 -6.21 -4.09
CA LEU A 54 -4.65 -7.09 -3.89
C LEU A 54 -5.88 -6.21 -3.78
N VAL A 55 -6.91 -6.53 -4.56
CA VAL A 55 -8.16 -5.78 -4.59
C VAL A 55 -9.35 -6.72 -4.77
N PHE A 56 -10.54 -6.28 -4.35
CA PHE A 56 -11.78 -6.94 -4.74
C PHE A 56 -12.11 -6.62 -6.19
N ASP A 57 -12.24 -7.65 -7.00
CA ASP A 57 -12.86 -7.53 -8.31
C ASP A 57 -14.33 -7.93 -8.23
N ARG A 58 -15.19 -6.92 -8.23
CA ARG A 58 -16.63 -7.10 -8.14
C ARG A 58 -17.22 -7.79 -9.37
N SER A 59 -16.57 -7.66 -10.52
CA SER A 59 -17.07 -8.25 -11.77
C SER A 59 -16.89 -9.76 -11.79
N SER A 60 -15.83 -10.27 -11.19
CA SER A 60 -15.55 -11.71 -11.08
C SER A 60 -15.83 -12.28 -9.68
N GLU A 61 -16.39 -11.47 -8.75
CA GLU A 61 -16.71 -11.84 -7.37
C GLU A 61 -15.53 -12.52 -6.66
N SER A 62 -14.32 -12.01 -6.89
CA SER A 62 -13.08 -12.63 -6.42
C SER A 62 -12.07 -11.61 -5.91
N ILE A 63 -11.03 -12.10 -5.28
CA ILE A 63 -9.85 -11.31 -4.96
C ILE A 63 -8.90 -11.38 -6.15
N MET A 64 -8.50 -10.22 -6.67
CA MET A 64 -7.53 -10.12 -7.74
C MET A 64 -6.17 -9.73 -7.18
N VAL A 65 -5.15 -10.53 -7.45
CA VAL A 65 -3.76 -10.14 -7.28
C VAL A 65 -3.28 -9.49 -8.58
N VAL A 66 -2.79 -8.28 -8.48
CA VAL A 66 -2.17 -7.52 -9.56
C VAL A 66 -0.71 -7.33 -9.21
N ALA A 67 0.18 -7.77 -10.08
CA ALA A 67 1.62 -7.63 -9.86
C ALA A 67 2.30 -7.12 -11.13
N SER A 68 3.43 -6.43 -10.99
CA SER A 68 4.20 -5.95 -12.14
C SER A 68 5.70 -5.93 -11.83
N THR A 69 6.50 -6.11 -12.88
CA THR A 69 7.95 -5.93 -12.83
C THR A 69 8.36 -4.45 -12.71
N GLU A 70 7.42 -3.53 -12.84
CA GLU A 70 7.61 -2.09 -12.69
C GLU A 70 7.09 -1.67 -11.30
N GLY A 71 8.00 -1.31 -10.40
CA GLY A 71 7.68 -0.76 -9.09
C GLY A 71 7.96 0.74 -9.02
N GLY A 72 7.53 1.39 -7.93
CA GLY A 72 7.74 2.83 -7.73
C GLY A 72 6.85 3.75 -8.58
N MET A 73 6.04 3.20 -9.48
CA MET A 73 5.04 3.90 -10.29
C MET A 73 3.63 3.54 -9.84
N SER A 74 2.65 4.40 -10.11
CA SER A 74 1.25 4.04 -9.86
C SER A 74 0.77 2.95 -10.81
N VAL A 75 -0.17 2.10 -10.37
CA VAL A 75 -0.72 1.02 -11.20
C VAL A 75 -1.43 1.57 -12.44
N GLU A 76 -2.00 2.76 -12.35
CA GLU A 76 -2.64 3.46 -13.48
C GLU A 76 -1.62 3.86 -14.54
N GLU A 77 -0.43 4.32 -14.14
CA GLU A 77 0.67 4.64 -15.05
C GLU A 77 1.21 3.36 -15.70
N ILE A 78 1.48 2.32 -14.90
CA ILE A 78 1.93 1.02 -15.43
C ILE A 78 0.92 0.48 -16.45
N SER A 79 -0.38 0.57 -16.14
CA SER A 79 -1.45 0.09 -17.03
C SER A 79 -1.53 0.84 -18.37
N LYS A 80 -1.11 2.11 -18.40
CA LYS A 80 -1.10 2.91 -19.62
C LYS A 80 0.18 2.74 -20.43
N GLU A 81 1.32 2.72 -19.74
CA GLU A 81 2.63 2.76 -20.41
C GLU A 81 3.19 1.37 -20.72
N LYS A 82 2.94 0.40 -19.81
CA LYS A 82 3.54 -0.95 -19.89
C LYS A 82 2.53 -2.04 -19.48
N PRO A 83 1.35 -2.11 -20.13
CA PRO A 83 0.30 -3.06 -19.74
C PRO A 83 0.74 -4.52 -19.82
N GLU A 84 1.72 -4.84 -20.64
CA GLU A 84 2.30 -6.18 -20.81
C GLU A 84 3.08 -6.67 -19.61
N THR A 85 3.52 -5.76 -18.73
CA THR A 85 4.23 -6.12 -17.48
C THR A 85 3.29 -6.51 -16.35
N ILE A 86 1.97 -6.34 -16.55
CA ILE A 86 0.97 -6.59 -15.51
C ILE A 86 0.54 -8.05 -15.53
N ILE A 87 0.76 -8.69 -14.40
CA ILE A 87 0.29 -10.04 -14.09
C ILE A 87 -0.99 -9.92 -13.29
N ARG A 88 -2.04 -10.66 -13.67
CA ARG A 88 -3.29 -10.76 -12.92
C ARG A 88 -3.53 -12.21 -12.54
N SER A 89 -3.78 -12.45 -11.27
CA SER A 89 -4.12 -13.78 -10.76
C SER A 89 -5.40 -13.70 -9.93
N LYS A 90 -6.41 -14.42 -10.38
CA LYS A 90 -7.69 -14.54 -9.67
C LYS A 90 -7.56 -15.52 -8.51
N ILE A 91 -7.98 -15.10 -7.33
CA ILE A 91 -8.00 -15.93 -6.12
C ILE A 91 -9.44 -16.25 -5.78
N GLU A 92 -9.76 -17.53 -5.76
CA GLU A 92 -11.06 -18.02 -5.36
C GLU A 92 -11.25 -17.84 -3.84
N VAL A 93 -12.26 -17.08 -3.44
CA VAL A 93 -12.45 -16.69 -2.02
C VAL A 93 -12.63 -17.90 -1.11
N ALA A 94 -13.30 -18.95 -1.60
CA ALA A 94 -13.59 -20.17 -0.83
C ALA A 94 -12.32 -21.01 -0.52
N VAL A 95 -11.28 -20.87 -1.33
CA VAL A 95 -10.04 -21.69 -1.23
C VAL A 95 -8.87 -20.84 -0.72
N GLY A 96 -8.88 -19.56 -1.01
CA GLY A 96 -7.77 -18.65 -0.77
C GLY A 96 -6.58 -18.88 -1.71
N ILE A 97 -5.55 -18.04 -1.57
CA ILE A 97 -4.34 -18.16 -2.39
C ILE A 97 -3.58 -19.45 -2.06
N GLN A 98 -3.21 -20.19 -3.10
CA GLN A 98 -2.44 -21.41 -2.97
C GLN A 98 -0.95 -21.17 -3.24
N GLN A 99 -0.09 -22.01 -2.66
CA GLN A 99 1.37 -21.90 -2.81
C GLN A 99 1.82 -21.89 -4.27
N PHE A 100 1.17 -22.68 -5.13
CA PHE A 100 1.53 -22.74 -6.55
C PHE A 100 1.18 -21.43 -7.27
N GLN A 101 0.04 -20.80 -6.94
CA GLN A 101 -0.36 -19.48 -7.50
C GLN A 101 0.61 -18.38 -7.09
N ALA A 102 0.98 -18.33 -5.80
CA ALA A 102 1.96 -17.36 -5.32
C ALA A 102 3.34 -17.53 -5.98
N ARG A 103 3.76 -18.78 -6.23
CA ARG A 103 4.98 -19.07 -6.98
C ARG A 103 4.87 -18.66 -8.45
N GLU A 104 3.74 -18.91 -9.08
CA GLU A 104 3.49 -18.50 -10.46
C GLU A 104 3.59 -16.98 -10.62
N ILE A 105 3.01 -16.22 -9.70
CA ILE A 105 3.15 -14.75 -9.66
C ILE A 105 4.64 -14.38 -9.49
N ALA A 106 5.35 -15.00 -8.55
CA ALA A 106 6.76 -14.71 -8.32
C ALA A 106 7.64 -15.03 -9.54
N PHE A 107 7.35 -16.11 -10.26
CA PHE A 107 8.02 -16.43 -11.54
C PHE A 107 7.70 -15.38 -12.62
N GLY A 108 6.44 -14.98 -12.73
CA GLY A 108 6.02 -13.95 -13.68
C GLY A 108 6.69 -12.60 -13.43
N LEU A 109 6.98 -12.27 -12.16
CA LEU A 109 7.75 -11.09 -11.75
C LEU A 109 9.25 -11.20 -12.05
N GLY A 110 9.72 -12.30 -12.63
CA GLY A 110 11.13 -12.51 -12.96
C GLY A 110 12.04 -12.68 -11.76
N ILE A 111 11.48 -13.04 -10.59
CA ILE A 111 12.24 -13.25 -9.36
C ILE A 111 13.14 -14.48 -9.52
N GLU A 112 14.41 -14.36 -9.09
CA GLU A 112 15.38 -15.44 -9.16
C GLU A 112 14.91 -16.71 -8.44
N SER A 113 15.20 -17.89 -9.01
CA SER A 113 14.70 -19.18 -8.53
C SER A 113 14.97 -19.42 -7.03
N LYS A 114 16.11 -18.96 -6.50
CA LYS A 114 16.48 -19.06 -5.09
C LYS A 114 15.57 -18.28 -4.15
N LEU A 115 14.87 -17.22 -4.68
CA LEU A 115 14.03 -16.30 -3.92
C LEU A 115 12.53 -16.58 -4.09
N ILE A 116 12.13 -17.46 -5.02
CA ILE A 116 10.72 -17.73 -5.34
C ILE A 116 9.91 -18.11 -4.09
N SER A 117 10.48 -18.95 -3.21
CA SER A 117 9.76 -19.37 -2.01
C SER A 117 9.57 -18.22 -1.01
N ARG A 118 10.54 -17.31 -0.90
CA ARG A 118 10.41 -16.10 -0.06
C ARG A 118 9.36 -15.17 -0.64
N ALA A 119 9.42 -14.88 -1.94
CA ALA A 119 8.44 -14.04 -2.62
C ALA A 119 7.02 -14.62 -2.52
N ALA A 120 6.86 -15.92 -2.73
CA ALA A 120 5.57 -16.59 -2.57
C ALA A 120 5.02 -16.45 -1.14
N ASN A 121 5.87 -16.58 -0.12
CA ASN A 121 5.45 -16.38 1.27
C ASN A 121 5.05 -14.93 1.55
N THR A 122 5.74 -13.96 0.97
CA THR A 122 5.37 -12.52 1.08
C THR A 122 4.02 -12.28 0.42
N ILE A 123 3.78 -12.79 -0.79
CA ILE A 123 2.50 -12.69 -1.49
C ILE A 123 1.35 -13.29 -0.66
N ILE A 124 1.58 -14.48 -0.10
CA ILE A 124 0.61 -15.14 0.79
C ILE A 124 0.40 -14.33 2.07
N GLY A 125 1.45 -13.73 2.62
CA GLY A 125 1.35 -12.83 3.77
C GLY A 125 0.47 -11.61 3.49
N CYS A 126 0.62 -10.97 2.32
CA CYS A 126 -0.24 -9.88 1.88
C CYS A 126 -1.71 -10.32 1.71
N TYR A 127 -1.93 -11.53 1.16
CA TYR A 127 -3.28 -12.10 1.07
C TYR A 127 -3.90 -12.35 2.45
N LYS A 128 -3.13 -12.89 3.40
CA LYS A 128 -3.59 -13.08 4.78
C LYS A 128 -3.95 -11.74 5.42
N ALA A 129 -3.10 -10.73 5.29
CA ALA A 129 -3.40 -9.39 5.79
C ALA A 129 -4.68 -8.83 5.15
N PHE A 130 -4.86 -9.01 3.83
CA PHE A 130 -6.08 -8.62 3.12
C PHE A 130 -7.32 -9.31 3.70
N SER A 131 -7.28 -10.64 3.86
CA SER A 131 -8.42 -11.45 4.28
C SER A 131 -8.72 -11.36 5.77
N GLU A 132 -7.69 -11.41 6.62
CA GLU A 132 -7.84 -11.49 8.07
C GLU A 132 -8.11 -10.14 8.72
N LEU A 133 -7.72 -9.02 8.07
CA LEU A 133 -7.94 -7.67 8.58
C LEU A 133 -9.14 -6.95 7.95
N ASP A 134 -9.96 -7.67 7.18
CA ASP A 134 -11.08 -7.09 6.44
C ASP A 134 -10.63 -5.92 5.54
N ALA A 135 -9.48 -6.07 4.88
CA ALA A 135 -9.00 -5.07 3.95
C ALA A 135 -9.78 -5.11 2.63
N THR A 136 -9.97 -3.97 2.01
CA THR A 136 -10.55 -3.82 0.66
C THR A 136 -9.49 -3.64 -0.40
N MET A 137 -8.29 -3.23 0.01
CA MET A 137 -7.10 -3.07 -0.82
C MET A 137 -5.85 -3.28 0.04
N VAL A 138 -4.88 -3.97 -0.52
CA VAL A 138 -3.49 -3.99 -0.05
C VAL A 138 -2.60 -3.69 -1.24
N GLU A 139 -1.77 -2.67 -1.15
CA GLU A 139 -0.83 -2.27 -2.19
C GLU A 139 0.55 -2.17 -1.57
N VAL A 140 1.49 -2.94 -2.11
CA VAL A 140 2.92 -2.89 -1.79
C VAL A 140 3.65 -2.29 -2.99
N ASN A 141 4.13 -1.06 -2.83
CA ASN A 141 4.74 -0.32 -3.93
C ASN A 141 5.81 0.67 -3.43
N PRO A 142 7.09 0.24 -3.50
CA PRO A 142 7.56 -0.99 -4.13
C PRO A 142 7.60 -2.22 -3.21
N LEU A 143 7.40 -3.39 -3.81
CA LEU A 143 7.90 -4.66 -3.29
C LEU A 143 9.35 -4.79 -3.78
N VAL A 144 10.30 -4.91 -2.87
CA VAL A 144 11.72 -4.82 -3.20
C VAL A 144 12.40 -6.18 -3.15
N VAL A 145 13.25 -6.43 -4.14
CA VAL A 145 14.32 -7.42 -4.07
C VAL A 145 15.60 -6.68 -3.74
N SER A 146 16.24 -6.97 -2.61
CA SER A 146 17.48 -6.33 -2.21
C SER A 146 18.72 -7.03 -2.78
N HIS A 147 19.88 -6.34 -2.76
CA HIS A 147 21.16 -6.96 -3.10
C HIS A 147 21.60 -8.03 -2.09
N GLN A 148 20.97 -8.06 -0.90
CA GLN A 148 21.17 -9.09 0.12
C GLN A 148 20.24 -10.31 -0.07
N ASP A 149 19.56 -10.43 -1.22
CA ASP A 149 18.62 -11.50 -1.52
C ASP A 149 17.40 -11.54 -0.58
N GLU A 150 16.93 -10.38 -0.14
CA GLU A 150 15.72 -10.24 0.67
C GLU A 150 14.53 -9.82 -0.19
N ILE A 151 13.33 -10.17 0.25
CA ILE A 151 12.06 -9.68 -0.31
C ILE A 151 11.39 -8.83 0.75
N LEU A 152 11.23 -7.54 0.48
CA LEU A 152 10.80 -6.54 1.45
C LEU A 152 9.61 -5.74 0.89
N ALA A 153 8.58 -5.57 1.72
CA ALA A 153 7.56 -4.56 1.47
C ALA A 153 8.10 -3.21 2.00
N LEU A 154 8.64 -2.39 1.11
CA LEU A 154 9.25 -1.12 1.50
C LEU A 154 8.20 -0.08 1.86
N ASP A 155 7.10 -0.05 1.10
CA ASP A 155 5.92 0.74 1.43
C ASP A 155 4.66 -0.11 1.23
N CYS A 156 3.69 0.06 2.12
CA CYS A 156 2.43 -0.66 2.06
C CYS A 156 1.27 0.28 2.39
N LYS A 157 0.34 0.38 1.44
CA LYS A 157 -0.92 1.09 1.62
C LYS A 157 -2.06 0.08 1.77
N MET A 158 -2.86 0.25 2.80
CA MET A 158 -4.02 -0.60 3.04
C MET A 158 -5.28 0.23 3.19
N SER A 159 -6.38 -0.29 2.65
CA SER A 159 -7.72 0.23 2.91
C SER A 159 -8.55 -0.87 3.54
N PHE A 160 -9.38 -0.52 4.50
CA PHE A 160 -10.18 -1.45 5.28
C PHE A 160 -11.66 -1.23 5.03
N ASP A 161 -12.47 -2.27 5.23
CA ASP A 161 -13.91 -2.14 5.18
C ASP A 161 -14.42 -1.43 6.44
N ASN A 162 -14.96 -0.23 6.28
CA ASN A 162 -15.53 0.54 7.38
C ASN A 162 -16.66 -0.21 8.11
N ASN A 163 -17.38 -1.11 7.42
CA ASN A 163 -18.42 -1.92 8.03
C ASN A 163 -17.87 -3.01 8.94
N ALA A 164 -16.57 -3.33 8.85
CA ALA A 164 -15.91 -4.31 9.71
C ALA A 164 -15.21 -3.67 10.93
N MET A 165 -15.11 -2.35 11.01
CA MET A 165 -14.34 -1.66 12.06
C MET A 165 -14.88 -1.92 13.48
N PHE A 166 -16.15 -2.27 13.65
CA PHE A 166 -16.72 -2.63 14.95
C PHE A 166 -16.08 -3.88 15.60
N ARG A 167 -15.35 -4.68 14.80
CA ARG A 167 -14.64 -5.88 15.24
C ARG A 167 -13.12 -5.78 15.05
N ARG A 168 -12.62 -4.58 14.73
CA ARG A 168 -11.20 -4.31 14.41
C ARG A 168 -10.70 -3.12 15.22
N ASP A 169 -10.78 -3.24 16.55
CA ASP A 169 -10.35 -2.16 17.45
C ASP A 169 -8.90 -1.76 17.19
N GLU A 170 -8.01 -2.74 16.93
CA GLU A 170 -6.60 -2.53 16.64
C GLU A 170 -6.35 -1.71 15.35
N ILE A 171 -7.24 -1.83 14.37
CA ILE A 171 -7.16 -1.01 13.14
C ILE A 171 -7.78 0.37 13.37
N ALA A 172 -8.91 0.42 14.09
CA ALA A 172 -9.57 1.68 14.41
C ALA A 172 -8.68 2.62 15.24
N GLU A 173 -7.83 2.09 16.12
CA GLU A 173 -6.87 2.86 16.92
C GLU A 173 -5.74 3.50 16.07
N LEU A 174 -5.44 2.94 14.88
CA LEU A 174 -4.46 3.51 13.95
C LEU A 174 -4.99 4.74 13.20
N ARG A 175 -6.29 5.04 13.30
CA ARG A 175 -6.93 6.16 12.60
C ARG A 175 -6.30 7.48 12.99
N ASP A 176 -5.80 8.23 12.01
CA ASP A 176 -5.26 9.57 12.21
C ASP A 176 -6.29 10.63 11.79
N LYS A 177 -7.11 11.06 12.72
CA LYS A 177 -8.14 12.09 12.50
C LYS A 177 -7.58 13.43 12.01
N THR A 178 -6.28 13.70 12.20
CA THR A 178 -5.66 14.95 11.74
C THR A 178 -5.49 15.01 10.22
N GLN A 179 -5.54 13.85 9.56
CA GLN A 179 -5.41 13.72 8.10
C GLN A 179 -6.77 13.64 7.38
N GLU A 180 -7.87 13.53 8.13
CA GLU A 180 -9.21 13.41 7.58
C GLU A 180 -9.91 14.77 7.38
N ASN A 181 -11.05 14.73 6.68
CA ASN A 181 -11.92 15.91 6.57
C ASN A 181 -12.55 16.20 7.93
N SER A 182 -12.45 17.44 8.41
CA SER A 182 -12.93 17.85 9.74
C SER A 182 -14.45 17.64 9.92
N ASN A 183 -15.25 17.79 8.87
CA ASN A 183 -16.70 17.57 8.92
C ASN A 183 -17.03 16.09 9.02
N GLU A 184 -16.26 15.24 8.33
CA GLU A 184 -16.40 13.76 8.41
C GLU A 184 -16.04 13.27 9.81
N VAL A 185 -14.93 13.78 10.38
CA VAL A 185 -14.54 13.49 11.77
C VAL A 185 -15.63 13.94 12.75
N TYR A 186 -16.13 15.16 12.59
CA TYR A 186 -17.18 15.71 13.46
C TYR A 186 -18.46 14.86 13.44
N ALA A 187 -18.89 14.44 12.24
CA ALA A 187 -20.06 13.59 12.07
C ALA A 187 -19.83 12.18 12.66
N SER A 188 -18.69 11.57 12.34
CA SER A 188 -18.31 10.25 12.83
C SER A 188 -18.26 10.18 14.37
N ASP A 189 -17.71 11.20 15.04
CA ASP A 189 -17.66 11.27 16.50
C ASP A 189 -19.05 11.36 17.15
N ARG A 190 -20.11 11.61 16.37
CA ARG A 190 -21.52 11.66 16.80
C ARG A 190 -22.36 10.51 16.25
N GLY A 191 -21.72 9.48 15.69
CA GLY A 191 -22.41 8.33 15.11
C GLY A 191 -23.18 8.65 13.83
N MET A 192 -22.82 9.73 13.14
CA MET A 192 -23.43 10.15 11.88
C MET A 192 -22.48 9.83 10.70
N ASN A 193 -23.04 9.51 9.55
CA ASN A 193 -22.29 9.39 8.30
C ASN A 193 -22.37 10.71 7.52
N TYR A 194 -21.22 11.26 7.19
CA TYR A 194 -21.07 12.41 6.32
C TYR A 194 -19.98 12.13 5.31
N VAL A 195 -20.25 12.39 4.05
CA VAL A 195 -19.29 12.24 2.96
C VAL A 195 -19.21 13.58 2.25
N SER A 196 -18.01 14.15 2.19
CA SER A 196 -17.74 15.35 1.42
C SER A 196 -17.64 14.99 -0.07
N LEU A 197 -18.49 15.55 -0.91
CA LEU A 197 -18.49 15.34 -2.35
C LEU A 197 -17.89 16.57 -3.06
N ASP A 198 -17.22 16.33 -4.17
CA ASP A 198 -16.77 17.38 -5.07
C ASP A 198 -17.94 17.81 -5.94
N GLY A 199 -18.41 19.04 -5.74
CA GLY A 199 -19.51 19.61 -6.51
C GLY A 199 -20.21 20.75 -5.79
N ASN A 200 -21.03 21.49 -6.52
CA ASN A 200 -21.81 22.63 -6.02
C ASN A 200 -23.32 22.39 -6.09
N ILE A 201 -23.75 21.18 -6.43
CA ILE A 201 -25.15 20.74 -6.46
C ILE A 201 -25.22 19.43 -5.66
N GLY A 202 -26.04 19.39 -4.63
CA GLY A 202 -26.31 18.25 -3.79
C GLY A 202 -27.72 17.69 -4.02
#